data_01eded311b6e3ad6a1be19d754dce1f7
#
_entry.id   01eded311b6e3ad6a1be19d754dce1f7
#
_cell.length_a   1.000
_cell.length_b   1.000
_cell.length_c   1.000
_cell.angle_alpha   90.00
_cell.angle_beta   90.00
_cell.angle_gamma   90.00
#
_symmetry.space_group_name_H-M   'P 1'
#
loop_
_entity.id
_entity.type
_entity.pdbx_description
1 polymer ?
#
loop_
_entity_poly.entity_id
_entity_poly.type
_entity_poly.pdbx_seq_one_letter_code
_entity_poly.pdbx_strand_id
1 'polypeptide(L)'
;QKVLANVHGTLMPVPFNHQSLKLAFGEERGEQLYRKLVETFGENKKVPIMELREKNDPDLQEVADYVYENVFLHYTMKQWGQTPDQIDPSVTGRVPVFVGDDDRYFPQAPYQGMPKEGYTELFANMLEHDLIDVFCEVDARDLLTIDEGRVLVNGEVYGGEVVYTGPLDELFNLDLGALPYRTLDMKFETLDVDQFQPVGTVNYTVSEDYTRITEFKNMTGQVVPGKTTIMKEYSHAYEPGSGQTPYYAIIDPDNRKLYERYLERVSSVTNFHPVGRLAEYRYYDMDAVTNSALELSDEIISCHA
;
A
#
# COMPACT_ATOMS: atom_id res chain seq x y z
N GLN A 1 -9.64 7.44 -10.35
CA GLN A 1 -8.68 8.23 -9.58
C GLN A 1 -7.39 8.39 -10.38
N LYS A 2 -6.80 9.61 -10.37
CA LYS A 2 -5.49 9.91 -10.97
C LYS A 2 -4.49 10.22 -9.88
N VAL A 3 -3.25 9.79 -10.09
CA VAL A 3 -2.09 10.14 -9.28
C VAL A 3 -1.02 10.68 -10.23
N LEU A 4 -0.34 11.73 -9.82
CA LEU A 4 0.77 12.30 -10.58
C LEU A 4 2.08 12.15 -9.80
N ALA A 5 3.19 12.08 -10.52
CA ALA A 5 4.53 12.25 -9.97
C ALA A 5 5.05 13.64 -10.30
N ASN A 6 5.60 14.33 -9.33
CA ASN A 6 6.38 15.54 -9.54
C ASN A 6 7.83 15.14 -9.80
N VAL A 7 8.24 15.24 -11.05
CA VAL A 7 9.61 14.96 -11.50
C VAL A 7 10.24 16.29 -11.91
N HIS A 8 11.10 16.84 -11.08
CA HIS A 8 11.78 18.13 -11.32
C HIS A 8 10.82 19.29 -11.65
N GLY A 9 9.62 19.32 -11.03
CA GLY A 9 8.60 20.34 -11.28
C GLY A 9 7.62 19.99 -12.39
N THR A 10 7.84 18.92 -13.16
CA THR A 10 6.90 18.45 -14.19
C THR A 10 5.97 17.40 -13.57
N LEU A 11 4.66 17.63 -13.67
CA LEU A 11 3.65 16.68 -13.20
C LEU A 11 3.33 15.69 -14.32
N MET A 12 3.56 14.41 -14.07
CA MET A 12 3.31 13.34 -15.04
C MET A 12 2.49 12.20 -14.44
N PRO A 13 1.63 11.54 -15.25
CA PRO A 13 0.81 10.41 -14.78
C PRO A 13 1.63 9.27 -14.16
N VAL A 14 1.05 8.63 -13.14
CA VAL A 14 1.54 7.37 -12.54
C VAL A 14 0.38 6.37 -12.57
N PRO A 15 0.57 5.15 -13.11
CA PRO A 15 1.80 4.59 -13.70
C PRO A 15 2.33 5.39 -14.88
N PHE A 16 3.67 5.35 -15.06
CA PHE A 16 4.32 6.01 -16.17
C PHE A 16 3.79 5.45 -17.49
N ASN A 17 3.27 6.31 -18.37
CA ASN A 17 2.51 5.92 -19.55
C ASN A 17 2.90 6.72 -20.82
N HIS A 18 2.14 6.59 -21.88
CA HIS A 18 2.39 7.32 -23.15
C HIS A 18 2.50 8.84 -22.95
N GLN A 19 1.60 9.44 -22.17
CA GLN A 19 1.66 10.88 -21.88
C GLN A 19 2.93 11.22 -21.06
N SER A 20 3.30 10.37 -20.12
CA SER A 20 4.52 10.54 -19.32
C SER A 20 5.77 10.49 -20.19
N LEU A 21 5.82 9.61 -21.20
CA LEU A 21 6.91 9.57 -22.18
C LEU A 21 7.06 10.89 -22.93
N LYS A 22 5.95 11.47 -23.39
CA LYS A 22 5.97 12.78 -24.09
C LYS A 22 6.43 13.91 -23.18
N LEU A 23 5.99 13.91 -21.93
CA LEU A 23 6.42 14.90 -20.95
C LEU A 23 7.91 14.78 -20.59
N ALA A 24 8.43 13.55 -20.55
CA ALA A 24 9.82 13.27 -20.19
C ALA A 24 10.81 13.52 -21.35
N PHE A 25 10.45 13.08 -22.57
CA PHE A 25 11.36 13.04 -23.72
C PHE A 25 10.98 13.99 -24.87
N GLY A 26 9.87 14.72 -24.73
CA GLY A 26 9.28 15.53 -25.80
C GLY A 26 8.40 14.71 -26.75
N GLU A 27 7.56 15.41 -27.53
CA GLU A 27 6.51 14.78 -28.35
C GLU A 27 7.06 13.73 -29.34
N GLU A 28 8.10 14.07 -30.08
CA GLU A 28 8.64 13.19 -31.15
C GLU A 28 9.33 11.95 -30.55
N ARG A 29 10.24 12.18 -29.59
CA ARG A 29 10.97 11.06 -28.96
C ARG A 29 10.06 10.20 -28.10
N GLY A 30 9.15 10.80 -27.34
CA GLY A 30 8.16 10.08 -26.56
C GLY A 30 7.27 9.17 -27.40
N GLU A 31 6.86 9.64 -28.58
CA GLU A 31 6.08 8.83 -29.53
C GLU A 31 6.89 7.66 -30.11
N GLN A 32 8.18 7.86 -30.41
CA GLN A 32 9.06 6.79 -30.89
C GLN A 32 9.23 5.70 -29.80
N LEU A 33 9.51 6.11 -28.57
CA LEU A 33 9.65 5.19 -27.44
C LEU A 33 8.35 4.43 -27.13
N TYR A 34 7.20 5.11 -27.23
CA TYR A 34 5.90 4.47 -27.08
C TYR A 34 5.66 3.38 -28.13
N ARG A 35 5.91 3.65 -29.40
CA ARG A 35 5.80 2.65 -30.47
C ARG A 35 6.70 1.45 -30.20
N LYS A 36 7.91 1.70 -29.71
CA LYS A 36 8.85 0.63 -29.34
C LYS A 36 8.31 -0.26 -28.22
N LEU A 37 7.70 0.35 -27.21
CA LEU A 37 7.03 -0.38 -26.12
C LEU A 37 5.85 -1.21 -26.65
N VAL A 38 5.01 -0.65 -27.52
CA VAL A 38 3.89 -1.36 -28.15
C VAL A 38 4.37 -2.54 -29.00
N GLU A 39 5.40 -2.35 -29.81
CA GLU A 39 5.99 -3.41 -30.63
C GLU A 39 6.55 -4.57 -29.78
N THR A 40 7.12 -4.26 -28.61
CA THR A 40 7.79 -5.25 -27.77
C THR A 40 6.82 -5.98 -26.83
N PHE A 41 5.88 -5.25 -26.23
CA PHE A 41 5.02 -5.77 -25.15
C PHE A 41 3.52 -5.82 -25.50
N GLY A 42 3.11 -5.11 -26.54
CA GLY A 42 1.71 -4.91 -26.89
C GLY A 42 1.06 -3.79 -26.09
N GLU A 43 -0.08 -3.29 -26.60
CA GLU A 43 -0.88 -2.27 -25.92
C GLU A 43 -1.58 -2.81 -24.66
N ASN A 44 -1.90 -1.89 -23.76
CA ASN A 44 -2.63 -2.16 -22.52
C ASN A 44 -1.91 -3.15 -21.58
N LYS A 45 -0.60 -3.12 -21.58
CA LYS A 45 0.25 -3.95 -20.69
C LYS A 45 0.89 -3.13 -19.59
N LYS A 46 1.00 -3.74 -18.42
CA LYS A 46 1.80 -3.25 -17.30
C LYS A 46 3.14 -3.98 -17.36
N VAL A 47 4.22 -3.23 -17.58
CA VAL A 47 5.58 -3.78 -17.70
C VAL A 47 6.39 -3.35 -16.48
N PRO A 48 6.83 -4.27 -15.63
CA PRO A 48 7.70 -3.94 -14.50
C PRO A 48 9.00 -3.28 -14.95
N ILE A 49 9.47 -2.27 -14.22
CA ILE A 49 10.71 -1.54 -14.56
C ILE A 49 11.90 -2.49 -14.69
N MET A 50 12.01 -3.47 -13.81
CA MET A 50 13.11 -4.44 -13.84
C MET A 50 13.10 -5.29 -15.11
N GLU A 51 11.91 -5.65 -15.61
CA GLU A 51 11.76 -6.35 -16.88
C GLU A 51 12.22 -5.48 -18.08
N LEU A 52 11.92 -4.17 -18.06
CA LEU A 52 12.43 -3.23 -19.06
C LEU A 52 13.96 -3.14 -19.04
N ARG A 53 14.55 -3.08 -17.85
CA ARG A 53 16.02 -3.01 -17.68
C ARG A 53 16.75 -4.25 -18.16
N GLU A 54 16.11 -5.41 -18.19
CA GLU A 54 16.68 -6.65 -18.72
C GLU A 54 16.72 -6.70 -20.25
N LYS A 55 15.97 -5.82 -20.94
CA LYS A 55 15.95 -5.81 -22.40
C LYS A 55 17.24 -5.18 -22.95
N ASN A 56 17.87 -5.88 -23.86
CA ASN A 56 19.08 -5.41 -24.53
C ASN A 56 18.75 -4.56 -25.78
N ASP A 57 17.98 -3.47 -25.55
CA ASP A 57 17.49 -2.55 -26.59
C ASP A 57 17.68 -1.11 -26.10
N PRO A 58 18.39 -0.24 -26.83
CA PRO A 58 18.71 1.11 -26.37
C PRO A 58 17.51 1.98 -26.05
N ASP A 59 16.42 1.87 -26.82
CA ASP A 59 15.20 2.66 -26.61
C ASP A 59 14.48 2.24 -25.33
N LEU A 60 14.40 0.93 -25.08
CA LEU A 60 13.80 0.40 -23.86
C LEU A 60 14.67 0.68 -22.62
N GLN A 61 16.00 0.66 -22.78
CA GLN A 61 16.93 1.05 -21.70
C GLN A 61 16.77 2.52 -21.35
N GLU A 62 16.64 3.42 -22.31
CA GLU A 62 16.42 4.85 -22.06
C GLU A 62 15.16 5.09 -21.23
N VAL A 63 14.04 4.41 -21.56
CA VAL A 63 12.82 4.49 -20.75
C VAL A 63 13.04 3.91 -19.36
N ALA A 64 13.65 2.74 -19.28
CA ALA A 64 13.89 2.05 -18.02
C ALA A 64 14.78 2.87 -17.08
N ASP A 65 15.85 3.46 -17.59
CA ASP A 65 16.77 4.29 -16.80
C ASP A 65 16.09 5.57 -16.33
N TYR A 66 15.34 6.25 -17.20
CA TYR A 66 14.60 7.45 -16.82
C TYR A 66 13.60 7.17 -15.71
N VAL A 67 12.76 6.14 -15.88
CA VAL A 67 11.72 5.80 -14.89
C VAL A 67 12.35 5.31 -13.60
N TYR A 68 13.42 4.52 -13.68
CA TYR A 68 14.15 4.06 -12.51
C TYR A 68 14.70 5.22 -11.70
N GLU A 69 15.43 6.13 -12.33
CA GLU A 69 16.08 7.26 -11.64
C GLU A 69 15.10 8.30 -11.11
N ASN A 70 14.08 8.65 -11.91
CA ASN A 70 13.25 9.83 -11.62
C ASN A 70 11.91 9.51 -10.95
N VAL A 71 11.39 8.29 -11.13
CA VAL A 71 10.08 7.91 -10.58
C VAL A 71 10.20 6.88 -9.47
N PHE A 72 11.15 5.94 -9.59
CA PHE A 72 11.20 4.77 -8.75
C PHE A 72 12.23 4.84 -7.61
N LEU A 73 13.50 5.11 -7.91
CA LEU A 73 14.62 4.98 -6.99
C LEU A 73 14.45 5.80 -5.71
N HIS A 74 14.39 7.13 -5.85
CA HIS A 74 14.35 8.02 -4.69
C HIS A 74 13.04 7.94 -3.92
N TYR A 75 11.90 7.73 -4.62
CA TYR A 75 10.63 7.50 -3.96
C TYR A 75 10.66 6.22 -3.13
N THR A 76 11.19 5.14 -3.68
CA THR A 76 11.34 3.85 -3.03
C THR A 76 12.25 3.94 -1.80
N MET A 77 13.39 4.61 -1.93
CA MET A 77 14.30 4.83 -0.80
C MET A 77 13.64 5.65 0.32
N LYS A 78 12.88 6.68 0.00
CA LYS A 78 12.12 7.47 1.00
C LYS A 78 11.04 6.64 1.68
N GLN A 79 10.25 5.93 0.89
CA GLN A 79 9.10 5.15 1.38
C GLN A 79 9.55 3.98 2.25
N TRP A 80 10.56 3.22 1.80
CA TRP A 80 10.97 1.96 2.42
C TRP A 80 12.22 2.06 3.28
N GLY A 81 13.01 3.13 3.14
CA GLY A 81 14.29 3.29 3.84
C GLY A 81 15.37 2.31 3.37
N GLN A 82 15.17 1.68 2.22
CA GLN A 82 16.04 0.67 1.62
C GLN A 82 16.28 0.98 0.15
N THR A 83 17.38 0.47 -0.41
CA THR A 83 17.63 0.53 -1.85
C THR A 83 16.77 -0.50 -2.58
N PRO A 84 16.42 -0.29 -3.86
CA PRO A 84 15.54 -1.18 -4.61
C PRO A 84 15.99 -2.66 -4.69
N ASP A 85 17.29 -2.90 -4.63
CA ASP A 85 17.88 -4.25 -4.62
C ASP A 85 17.69 -5.00 -3.29
N GLN A 86 17.34 -4.27 -2.22
CA GLN A 86 17.04 -4.82 -0.90
C GLN A 86 15.55 -5.08 -0.66
N ILE A 87 14.70 -4.58 -1.56
CA ILE A 87 13.25 -4.64 -1.42
C ILE A 87 12.70 -5.85 -2.17
N ASP A 88 11.70 -6.51 -1.56
CA ASP A 88 11.04 -7.65 -2.18
C ASP A 88 10.49 -7.31 -3.59
N PRO A 89 10.73 -8.15 -4.61
CA PRO A 89 10.27 -7.92 -5.98
C PRO A 89 8.76 -7.68 -6.11
N SER A 90 7.93 -8.20 -5.21
CA SER A 90 6.48 -7.94 -5.19
C SER A 90 6.14 -6.48 -4.92
N VAL A 91 7.00 -5.77 -4.20
CA VAL A 91 6.87 -4.33 -3.94
C VAL A 91 7.35 -3.52 -5.13
N THR A 92 8.51 -3.88 -5.70
CA THR A 92 9.10 -3.16 -6.83
C THR A 92 8.29 -3.33 -8.12
N GLY A 93 7.63 -4.47 -8.31
CA GLY A 93 6.76 -4.75 -9.46
C GLY A 93 5.47 -3.92 -9.49
N ARG A 94 5.15 -3.18 -8.42
CA ARG A 94 3.91 -2.37 -8.31
C ARG A 94 3.98 -1.00 -9.00
N VAL A 95 5.16 -0.57 -9.43
CA VAL A 95 5.33 0.67 -10.21
C VAL A 95 5.70 0.31 -11.65
N PRO A 96 4.76 -0.20 -12.45
CA PRO A 96 5.02 -0.56 -13.83
C PRO A 96 5.04 0.66 -14.74
N VAL A 97 5.64 0.51 -15.92
CA VAL A 97 5.31 1.32 -17.08
C VAL A 97 4.02 0.78 -17.70
N PHE A 98 3.03 1.64 -17.92
CA PHE A 98 1.80 1.25 -18.59
C PHE A 98 1.88 1.58 -20.09
N VAL A 99 1.80 0.57 -20.93
CA VAL A 99 1.83 0.73 -22.39
C VAL A 99 0.43 1.09 -22.87
N GLY A 100 0.05 2.38 -22.78
CA GLY A 100 -1.28 2.87 -23.14
C GLY A 100 -1.50 4.31 -22.73
N ASP A 101 -2.73 4.81 -23.01
CA ASP A 101 -3.16 6.18 -22.75
C ASP A 101 -4.00 6.34 -21.47
N ASP A 102 -4.31 5.25 -20.78
CA ASP A 102 -5.08 5.30 -19.52
C ASP A 102 -4.22 5.93 -18.42
N ASP A 103 -4.56 7.15 -18.01
CA ASP A 103 -3.85 7.94 -17.00
C ASP A 103 -4.42 7.76 -15.57
N ARG A 104 -5.30 6.79 -15.37
CA ARG A 104 -5.79 6.41 -14.03
C ARG A 104 -4.72 5.64 -13.27
N TYR A 105 -4.70 5.79 -11.96
CA TYR A 105 -3.72 5.12 -11.09
C TYR A 105 -3.82 3.59 -11.18
N PHE A 106 -5.03 3.07 -11.35
CA PHE A 106 -5.29 1.65 -11.64
C PHE A 106 -5.80 1.52 -13.08
N PRO A 107 -4.92 1.56 -14.10
CA PRO A 107 -5.36 1.45 -15.48
C PRO A 107 -6.10 0.13 -15.69
N GLN A 108 -7.17 0.19 -16.49
CA GLN A 108 -8.07 -0.94 -16.79
C GLN A 108 -8.96 -1.43 -15.62
N ALA A 109 -8.83 -0.90 -14.41
CA ALA A 109 -9.76 -1.25 -13.34
C ALA A 109 -11.17 -0.73 -13.68
N PRO A 110 -12.19 -1.60 -13.72
CA PRO A 110 -13.54 -1.20 -14.13
C PRO A 110 -14.20 -0.26 -13.11
N TYR A 111 -13.87 -0.43 -11.83
CA TYR A 111 -14.43 0.37 -10.75
C TYR A 111 -13.31 1.02 -9.94
N GLN A 112 -13.42 2.33 -9.75
CA GLN A 112 -12.53 3.12 -8.92
C GLN A 112 -13.37 4.20 -8.24
N GLY A 113 -13.30 4.29 -6.93
CA GLY A 113 -14.09 5.26 -6.19
C GLY A 113 -13.60 5.41 -4.75
N MET A 114 -14.18 6.41 -4.09
CA MET A 114 -14.07 6.63 -2.65
C MET A 114 -15.49 6.58 -2.07
N PRO A 115 -15.67 6.06 -0.86
CA PRO A 115 -16.95 6.16 -0.18
C PRO A 115 -17.36 7.64 -0.05
N LYS A 116 -18.59 7.97 -0.45
CA LYS A 116 -19.05 9.36 -0.49
C LYS A 116 -18.98 10.03 0.89
N GLU A 117 -19.39 9.30 1.92
CA GLU A 117 -19.42 9.77 3.32
C GLU A 117 -18.15 9.34 4.11
N GLY A 118 -17.13 8.81 3.41
CA GLY A 118 -15.88 8.37 3.99
C GLY A 118 -15.89 6.91 4.49
N TYR A 119 -14.70 6.42 4.86
CA TYR A 119 -14.55 5.02 5.28
C TYR A 119 -15.16 4.73 6.66
N THR A 120 -15.20 5.70 7.57
CA THR A 120 -15.81 5.51 8.89
C THR A 120 -17.28 5.13 8.76
N GLU A 121 -18.03 5.86 7.94
CA GLU A 121 -19.45 5.58 7.69
C GLU A 121 -19.64 4.25 6.95
N LEU A 122 -18.77 3.94 5.98
CA LEU A 122 -18.78 2.64 5.29
C LEU A 122 -18.67 1.49 6.30
N PHE A 123 -17.67 1.53 7.19
CA PHE A 123 -17.48 0.48 8.18
C PHE A 123 -18.57 0.47 9.26
N ALA A 124 -19.07 1.63 9.68
CA ALA A 124 -20.22 1.69 10.60
C ALA A 124 -21.42 0.95 10.02
N ASN A 125 -21.75 1.22 8.75
CA ASN A 125 -22.85 0.56 8.05
C ASN A 125 -22.63 -0.96 7.88
N MET A 126 -21.39 -1.41 7.65
CA MET A 126 -21.06 -2.83 7.57
C MET A 126 -21.20 -3.56 8.91
N LEU A 127 -21.00 -2.86 10.01
CA LEU A 127 -21.03 -3.42 11.36
C LEU A 127 -22.40 -3.23 12.05
N GLU A 128 -23.37 -2.55 11.41
CA GLU A 128 -24.69 -2.32 11.94
C GLU A 128 -25.56 -3.60 11.82
N HIS A 129 -25.43 -4.48 12.81
CA HIS A 129 -26.19 -5.72 12.88
C HIS A 129 -26.39 -6.18 14.33
N ASP A 130 -27.58 -6.69 14.68
CA ASP A 130 -27.95 -7.11 16.04
C ASP A 130 -27.06 -8.22 16.64
N LEU A 131 -26.32 -8.95 15.83
CA LEU A 131 -25.40 -10.01 16.25
C LEU A 131 -23.92 -9.57 16.23
N ILE A 132 -23.65 -8.30 16.03
CA ILE A 132 -22.28 -7.74 16.02
C ILE A 132 -22.12 -6.73 17.15
N ASP A 133 -21.27 -7.04 18.10
CA ASP A 133 -20.86 -6.13 19.15
C ASP A 133 -19.49 -5.51 18.79
N VAL A 134 -19.43 -4.19 18.79
CA VAL A 134 -18.20 -3.44 18.47
C VAL A 134 -17.65 -2.77 19.74
N PHE A 135 -16.43 -3.12 20.10
CA PHE A 135 -15.70 -2.53 21.22
C PHE A 135 -14.52 -1.72 20.70
N CYS A 136 -14.57 -0.39 20.84
CA CYS A 136 -13.48 0.51 20.52
C CYS A 136 -12.57 0.72 21.73
N GLU A 137 -11.34 1.19 21.48
CA GLU A 137 -10.34 1.48 22.54
C GLU A 137 -9.98 0.26 23.40
N VAL A 138 -10.12 -0.93 22.83
CA VAL A 138 -9.73 -2.20 23.44
C VAL A 138 -8.58 -2.81 22.64
N ASP A 139 -7.43 -3.00 23.28
CA ASP A 139 -6.33 -3.71 22.66
C ASP A 139 -6.54 -5.22 22.80
N ALA A 140 -6.57 -5.92 21.68
CA ALA A 140 -6.75 -7.37 21.67
C ALA A 140 -5.64 -8.09 22.46
N ARG A 141 -4.44 -7.51 22.55
CA ARG A 141 -3.31 -8.07 23.31
C ARG A 141 -3.54 -8.11 24.83
N ASP A 142 -4.41 -7.24 25.35
CA ASP A 142 -4.80 -7.28 26.76
C ASP A 142 -5.78 -8.42 27.06
N LEU A 143 -6.45 -8.94 26.05
CA LEU A 143 -7.48 -9.96 26.17
C LEU A 143 -7.02 -11.35 25.71
N LEU A 144 -6.19 -11.38 24.63
CA LEU A 144 -5.81 -12.62 23.95
C LEU A 144 -4.47 -13.16 24.44
N THR A 145 -4.45 -14.47 24.66
CA THR A 145 -3.21 -15.22 24.90
C THR A 145 -3.25 -16.53 24.11
N ILE A 146 -2.14 -16.90 23.51
CA ILE A 146 -1.94 -18.22 22.91
C ILE A 146 -1.09 -19.04 23.88
N ASP A 147 -1.65 -20.11 24.43
CA ASP A 147 -1.00 -20.98 25.36
C ASP A 147 -1.29 -22.45 25.08
N GLU A 148 -0.24 -23.28 25.05
CA GLU A 148 -0.32 -24.72 24.75
C GLU A 148 -1.18 -25.09 23.54
N GLY A 149 -1.11 -24.29 22.46
CA GLY A 149 -1.89 -24.51 21.23
C GLY A 149 -3.37 -24.14 21.35
N ARG A 150 -3.75 -23.33 22.33
CA ARG A 150 -5.13 -22.89 22.58
C ARG A 150 -5.21 -21.38 22.63
N VAL A 151 -6.35 -20.84 22.19
CA VAL A 151 -6.67 -19.43 22.38
C VAL A 151 -7.34 -19.25 23.76
N LEU A 152 -6.83 -18.30 24.51
CA LEU A 152 -7.46 -17.83 25.74
C LEU A 152 -7.94 -16.39 25.54
N VAL A 153 -9.15 -16.11 26.03
CA VAL A 153 -9.71 -14.75 26.11
C VAL A 153 -9.94 -14.46 27.60
N ASN A 154 -9.35 -13.40 28.11
CA ASN A 154 -9.37 -13.08 29.55
C ASN A 154 -8.90 -14.22 30.45
N GLY A 155 -7.95 -15.04 30.00
CA GLY A 155 -7.41 -16.17 30.73
C GLY A 155 -8.26 -17.44 30.69
N GLU A 156 -9.39 -17.45 30.02
CA GLU A 156 -10.25 -18.62 29.83
C GLU A 156 -10.14 -19.17 28.40
N VAL A 157 -10.12 -20.52 28.26
CA VAL A 157 -10.04 -21.16 26.94
C VAL A 157 -11.26 -20.76 26.09
N TYR A 158 -11.00 -20.18 24.94
CA TYR A 158 -12.03 -19.73 24.01
C TYR A 158 -12.24 -20.77 22.89
N GLY A 159 -13.47 -21.20 22.74
CA GLY A 159 -13.85 -22.25 21.76
C GLY A 159 -14.42 -21.69 20.45
N GLY A 160 -14.57 -20.37 20.28
CA GLY A 160 -15.01 -19.75 19.04
C GLY A 160 -13.83 -19.42 18.13
N GLU A 161 -14.12 -19.01 16.89
CA GLU A 161 -13.11 -18.58 15.93
C GLU A 161 -12.56 -17.20 16.27
N VAL A 162 -11.27 -17.02 16.15
CA VAL A 162 -10.58 -15.75 16.36
C VAL A 162 -9.89 -15.32 15.07
N VAL A 163 -10.35 -14.23 14.48
CA VAL A 163 -9.70 -13.59 13.34
C VAL A 163 -8.83 -12.43 13.85
N TYR A 164 -7.53 -12.56 13.74
CA TYR A 164 -6.57 -11.58 14.25
C TYR A 164 -5.93 -10.78 13.13
N THR A 165 -5.98 -9.45 13.22
CA THR A 165 -5.46 -8.56 12.17
C THR A 165 -4.25 -7.72 12.61
N GLY A 166 -3.85 -7.82 13.87
CA GLY A 166 -2.69 -7.12 14.42
C GLY A 166 -1.36 -7.81 14.10
N PRO A 167 -0.21 -7.14 14.37
CA PRO A 167 1.11 -7.74 14.19
C PRO A 167 1.30 -8.96 15.12
N LEU A 168 1.81 -10.08 14.57
CA LEU A 168 2.03 -11.29 15.37
C LEU A 168 3.16 -11.13 16.39
N ASP A 169 4.21 -10.39 16.07
CA ASP A 169 5.31 -10.12 17.00
C ASP A 169 4.84 -9.36 18.24
N GLU A 170 3.95 -8.38 18.07
CA GLU A 170 3.36 -7.65 19.20
C GLU A 170 2.41 -8.51 20.02
N LEU A 171 1.66 -9.45 19.41
CA LEU A 171 0.84 -10.42 20.14
C LEU A 171 1.68 -11.25 21.12
N PHE A 172 2.92 -11.55 20.77
CA PHE A 172 3.88 -12.30 21.58
C PHE A 172 4.90 -11.41 22.32
N ASN A 173 4.57 -10.13 22.54
CA ASN A 173 5.40 -9.17 23.29
C ASN A 173 6.84 -9.07 22.75
N LEU A 174 7.03 -9.21 21.44
CA LEU A 174 8.31 -9.10 20.75
C LEU A 174 9.40 -10.09 21.24
N ASP A 175 9.02 -11.21 21.82
CA ASP A 175 9.93 -12.14 22.50
C ASP A 175 10.95 -12.83 21.57
N LEU A 176 10.68 -12.87 20.25
CA LEU A 176 11.63 -13.33 19.23
C LEU A 176 12.33 -12.16 18.51
N GLY A 177 11.99 -10.93 18.87
CA GLY A 177 12.43 -9.68 18.24
C GLY A 177 11.31 -8.99 17.45
N ALA A 178 11.43 -7.68 17.29
CA ALA A 178 10.44 -6.87 16.56
C ALA A 178 10.54 -7.11 15.05
N LEU A 179 9.38 -7.25 14.40
CA LEU A 179 9.28 -7.21 12.94
C LEU A 179 9.42 -5.75 12.46
N PRO A 180 10.30 -5.49 11.49
CA PRO A 180 10.47 -4.14 10.99
C PRO A 180 9.29 -3.65 10.15
N TYR A 181 8.84 -2.43 10.45
CA TYR A 181 7.83 -1.71 9.67
C TYR A 181 8.29 -0.28 9.35
N ARG A 182 7.63 0.33 8.38
CA ARG A 182 7.63 1.78 8.17
C ARG A 182 6.39 2.38 8.80
N THR A 183 6.54 3.59 9.32
CA THR A 183 5.44 4.46 9.76
C THR A 183 5.44 5.76 8.98
N LEU A 184 4.37 6.53 9.11
CA LEU A 184 4.18 7.82 8.44
C LEU A 184 3.92 8.92 9.45
N ASP A 185 4.70 10.00 9.35
CA ASP A 185 4.37 11.26 9.99
C ASP A 185 3.56 12.11 8.99
N MET A 186 2.31 12.37 9.34
CA MET A 186 1.33 13.05 8.48
C MET A 186 1.17 14.50 8.93
N LYS A 187 1.66 15.45 8.13
CA LYS A 187 1.56 16.89 8.43
C LYS A 187 0.45 17.53 7.63
N PHE A 188 -0.58 17.97 8.35
CA PHE A 188 -1.75 18.66 7.79
C PHE A 188 -1.50 20.16 7.72
N GLU A 189 -1.90 20.78 6.63
CA GLU A 189 -1.83 22.21 6.39
C GLU A 189 -3.09 22.70 5.70
N THR A 190 -3.76 23.72 6.25
CA THR A 190 -4.89 24.38 5.62
C THR A 190 -4.43 25.67 4.96
N LEU A 191 -4.71 25.79 3.67
CA LEU A 191 -4.28 26.88 2.81
C LEU A 191 -5.50 27.75 2.42
N ASP A 192 -5.29 29.07 2.32
CA ASP A 192 -6.31 30.04 1.88
C ASP A 192 -6.30 30.16 0.33
N VAL A 193 -6.51 29.03 -0.34
CA VAL A 193 -6.64 28.93 -1.82
C VAL A 193 -7.73 27.95 -2.17
N ASP A 194 -8.28 28.08 -3.37
CA ASP A 194 -9.35 27.18 -3.84
C ASP A 194 -8.82 25.77 -4.12
N GLN A 195 -7.60 25.65 -4.61
CA GLN A 195 -6.98 24.39 -4.96
C GLN A 195 -5.46 24.53 -4.91
N PHE A 196 -4.79 23.50 -4.40
CA PHE A 196 -3.33 23.44 -4.33
C PHE A 196 -2.71 22.65 -5.48
N GLN A 197 -3.32 21.53 -5.86
CA GLN A 197 -2.81 20.63 -6.91
C GLN A 197 -3.96 20.10 -7.80
N PRO A 198 -3.67 19.65 -9.03
CA PRO A 198 -4.73 19.30 -10.00
C PRO A 198 -5.44 17.97 -9.73
N VAL A 199 -4.88 17.14 -8.83
CA VAL A 199 -5.41 15.80 -8.48
C VAL A 199 -5.36 15.57 -6.98
N GLY A 200 -6.02 14.51 -6.50
CA GLY A 200 -6.03 14.16 -5.08
C GLY A 200 -4.66 13.82 -4.50
N THR A 201 -3.79 13.18 -5.29
CA THR A 201 -2.47 12.74 -4.82
C THR A 201 -1.38 13.07 -5.83
N VAL A 202 -0.31 13.71 -5.36
CA VAL A 202 0.93 13.92 -6.10
C VAL A 202 2.09 13.30 -5.33
N ASN A 203 2.79 12.37 -5.97
CA ASN A 203 4.02 11.77 -5.44
C ASN A 203 5.21 12.68 -5.77
N TYR A 204 6.07 12.90 -4.79
CA TYR A 204 7.31 13.66 -4.92
C TYR A 204 8.46 12.67 -4.99
N THR A 205 8.95 12.42 -6.19
CA THR A 205 9.79 11.25 -6.47
C THR A 205 11.28 11.54 -6.49
N VAL A 206 11.71 12.79 -6.40
CA VAL A 206 13.12 13.16 -6.56
C VAL A 206 13.74 13.69 -5.27
N SER A 207 13.61 14.98 -4.97
CA SER A 207 14.46 15.70 -4.01
C SER A 207 13.82 16.03 -2.68
N GLU A 208 12.48 16.05 -2.63
CA GLU A 208 11.72 16.42 -1.43
C GLU A 208 11.86 15.34 -0.35
N ASP A 209 11.82 15.75 0.91
CA ASP A 209 11.93 14.85 2.08
C ASP A 209 10.63 14.13 2.44
N TYR A 210 9.51 14.55 1.85
CA TYR A 210 8.22 13.86 1.91
C TYR A 210 7.97 13.02 0.67
N THR A 211 7.13 12.00 0.80
CA THR A 211 6.83 11.04 -0.29
C THR A 211 5.69 11.52 -1.18
N ARG A 212 4.67 12.15 -0.59
CA ARG A 212 3.50 12.63 -1.35
C ARG A 212 2.78 13.77 -0.64
N ILE A 213 1.98 14.49 -1.43
CA ILE A 213 0.97 15.40 -0.93
C ILE A 213 -0.40 14.90 -1.34
N THR A 214 -1.31 14.81 -0.37
CA THR A 214 -2.73 14.53 -0.60
C THR A 214 -3.54 15.80 -0.40
N GLU A 215 -4.40 16.18 -1.37
CA GLU A 215 -5.40 17.22 -1.25
C GLU A 215 -6.79 16.58 -1.20
N PHE A 216 -7.41 16.59 -0.02
CA PHE A 216 -8.58 15.78 0.28
C PHE A 216 -9.81 16.13 -0.56
N LYS A 217 -10.10 17.41 -0.80
CA LYS A 217 -11.28 17.79 -1.57
C LYS A 217 -11.27 17.26 -3.01
N ASN A 218 -10.09 17.07 -3.60
CA ASN A 218 -9.94 16.47 -4.92
C ASN A 218 -10.24 14.96 -4.94
N MET A 219 -10.24 14.30 -3.77
CA MET A 219 -10.61 12.89 -3.62
C MET A 219 -12.08 12.71 -3.26
N THR A 220 -12.60 13.57 -2.37
CA THR A 220 -13.94 13.45 -1.79
C THR A 220 -15.01 14.23 -2.55
N GLY A 221 -14.61 15.13 -3.45
CA GLY A 221 -15.54 16.03 -4.16
C GLY A 221 -16.13 17.15 -3.30
N GLN A 222 -15.56 17.41 -2.13
CA GLN A 222 -16.00 18.52 -1.28
C GLN A 222 -15.79 19.87 -1.95
N VAL A 223 -16.74 20.77 -1.82
CA VAL A 223 -16.68 22.13 -2.31
C VAL A 223 -16.53 23.09 -1.12
N VAL A 224 -15.32 23.59 -0.91
CA VAL A 224 -14.99 24.57 0.13
C VAL A 224 -14.29 25.74 -0.55
N PRO A 225 -15.03 26.85 -0.86
CA PRO A 225 -14.44 28.00 -1.53
C PRO A 225 -13.36 28.68 -0.66
N GLY A 226 -12.28 29.11 -1.30
CA GLY A 226 -11.21 29.89 -0.69
C GLY A 226 -10.31 29.11 0.28
N LYS A 227 -10.55 27.83 0.50
CA LYS A 227 -9.72 27.01 1.41
C LYS A 227 -9.55 25.60 0.90
N THR A 228 -8.37 25.03 1.15
CA THR A 228 -8.09 23.60 0.95
C THR A 228 -7.19 23.08 2.06
N THR A 229 -7.33 21.79 2.39
CA THR A 229 -6.42 21.10 3.31
C THR A 229 -5.61 20.08 2.55
N ILE A 230 -4.31 20.16 2.72
CA ILE A 230 -3.35 19.19 2.20
C ILE A 230 -2.72 18.40 3.36
N MET A 231 -2.18 17.23 3.02
CA MET A 231 -1.40 16.41 3.95
C MET A 231 -0.10 15.99 3.26
N LYS A 232 1.03 16.27 3.92
CA LYS A 232 2.36 15.81 3.52
C LYS A 232 2.72 14.55 4.30
N GLU A 233 3.20 13.51 3.63
CA GLU A 233 3.58 12.24 4.23
C GLU A 233 5.10 12.09 4.31
N TYR A 234 5.61 11.85 5.51
CA TYR A 234 7.02 11.59 5.79
C TYR A 234 7.17 10.16 6.30
N SER A 235 7.86 9.32 5.56
CA SER A 235 8.06 7.92 5.93
C SER A 235 9.34 7.74 6.74
N HIS A 236 9.26 7.01 7.85
CA HIS A 236 10.40 6.66 8.69
C HIS A 236 10.25 5.27 9.32
N ALA A 237 11.27 4.79 10.03
CA ALA A 237 11.20 3.50 10.72
C ALA A 237 10.14 3.53 11.83
N TYR A 238 9.39 2.46 11.95
CA TYR A 238 8.42 2.26 13.03
C TYR A 238 9.15 1.83 14.31
N GLU A 239 8.72 2.36 15.44
CA GLU A 239 9.22 2.00 16.78
C GLU A 239 8.07 1.38 17.59
N PRO A 240 8.11 0.08 17.90
CA PRO A 240 7.08 -0.57 18.71
C PRO A 240 6.90 0.11 20.09
N GLY A 241 5.65 0.26 20.51
CA GLY A 241 5.32 0.89 21.79
C GLY A 241 5.41 2.42 21.83
N SER A 242 5.77 3.08 20.72
CA SER A 242 5.86 4.54 20.63
C SER A 242 4.52 5.24 20.40
N GLY A 243 3.43 4.49 20.21
CA GLY A 243 2.13 5.02 19.80
C GLY A 243 2.02 5.32 18.29
N GLN A 244 3.06 5.00 17.52
CA GLN A 244 3.03 5.06 16.06
C GLN A 244 2.18 3.93 15.47
N THR A 245 1.82 4.05 14.20
CA THR A 245 1.10 3.01 13.45
C THR A 245 2.05 2.33 12.46
N PRO A 246 2.15 0.98 12.46
CA PRO A 246 2.90 0.26 11.44
C PRO A 246 2.10 0.24 10.13
N TYR A 247 2.58 0.97 9.10
CA TYR A 247 1.89 1.05 7.82
C TYR A 247 2.37 0.04 6.79
N TYR A 248 3.68 -0.21 6.73
CA TYR A 248 4.29 -1.01 5.68
C TYR A 248 5.32 -1.97 6.25
N ALA A 249 5.10 -3.28 6.07
CA ALA A 249 6.05 -4.31 6.42
C ALA A 249 7.32 -4.21 5.57
N ILE A 250 8.50 -4.27 6.19
CA ILE A 250 9.78 -4.32 5.49
C ILE A 250 10.11 -5.78 5.21
N ILE A 251 9.74 -6.23 4.01
CA ILE A 251 9.84 -7.64 3.61
C ILE A 251 11.21 -7.88 2.98
N ASP A 252 12.04 -8.66 3.67
CA ASP A 252 13.28 -9.22 3.18
C ASP A 252 13.42 -10.67 3.68
N PRO A 253 14.42 -11.45 3.21
CA PRO A 253 14.55 -12.86 3.61
C PRO A 253 14.71 -13.10 5.11
N ASP A 254 15.37 -12.22 5.85
CA ASP A 254 15.61 -12.40 7.27
C ASP A 254 14.38 -12.01 8.11
N ASN A 255 13.71 -10.93 7.73
CA ASN A 255 12.45 -10.52 8.35
C ASN A 255 11.34 -11.54 8.09
N ARG A 256 11.32 -12.15 6.89
CA ARG A 256 10.39 -13.25 6.58
C ARG A 256 10.63 -14.47 7.47
N LYS A 257 11.89 -14.88 7.68
CA LYS A 257 12.22 -15.95 8.63
C LYS A 257 11.79 -15.63 10.06
N LEU A 258 11.94 -14.38 10.50
CA LEU A 258 11.46 -13.96 11.81
C LEU A 258 9.94 -14.06 11.89
N TYR A 259 9.22 -13.59 10.87
CA TYR A 259 7.76 -13.72 10.78
C TYR A 259 7.31 -15.18 10.79
N GLU A 260 7.96 -16.06 10.03
CA GLU A 260 7.67 -17.51 9.99
C GLU A 260 7.78 -18.15 11.38
N ARG A 261 8.77 -17.75 12.20
CA ARG A 261 8.90 -18.22 13.57
C ARG A 261 7.72 -17.79 14.46
N TYR A 262 7.16 -16.60 14.26
CA TYR A 262 5.94 -16.19 14.95
C TYR A 262 4.72 -16.94 14.43
N LEU A 263 4.63 -17.14 13.13
CA LEU A 263 3.54 -17.89 12.50
C LEU A 263 3.50 -19.34 12.96
N GLU A 264 4.65 -20.00 13.13
CA GLU A 264 4.76 -21.36 13.66
C GLU A 264 4.09 -21.51 15.03
N ARG A 265 4.11 -20.48 15.89
CA ARG A 265 3.50 -20.49 17.22
C ARG A 265 1.97 -20.57 17.21
N VAL A 266 1.37 -20.10 16.14
CA VAL A 266 -0.10 -20.11 15.96
C VAL A 266 -0.57 -21.18 14.97
N SER A 267 0.33 -21.80 14.22
CA SER A 267 -0.01 -22.76 13.14
C SER A 267 -0.73 -24.03 13.63
N SER A 268 -0.56 -24.38 14.91
CA SER A 268 -1.24 -25.52 15.53
C SER A 268 -2.58 -25.15 16.19
N VAL A 269 -2.93 -23.87 16.24
CA VAL A 269 -4.14 -23.36 16.88
C VAL A 269 -5.23 -23.27 15.82
N THR A 270 -6.12 -24.26 15.79
CA THR A 270 -7.09 -24.47 14.70
C THR A 270 -8.17 -23.40 14.60
N ASN A 271 -8.43 -22.68 15.67
CA ASN A 271 -9.43 -21.61 15.73
C ASN A 271 -8.81 -20.21 15.82
N PHE A 272 -7.56 -20.02 15.36
CA PHE A 272 -6.88 -18.73 15.31
C PHE A 272 -6.41 -18.44 13.89
N HIS A 273 -6.92 -17.37 13.28
CA HIS A 273 -6.74 -17.05 11.88
C HIS A 273 -6.08 -15.67 11.73
N PRO A 274 -4.78 -15.59 11.49
CA PRO A 274 -4.14 -14.33 11.13
C PRO A 274 -4.54 -13.94 9.70
N VAL A 275 -5.10 -12.75 9.53
CA VAL A 275 -5.46 -12.19 8.22
C VAL A 275 -5.22 -10.69 8.20
N GLY A 276 -4.84 -10.15 7.05
CA GLY A 276 -4.57 -8.73 6.87
C GLY A 276 -3.10 -8.38 6.90
N ARG A 277 -2.79 -7.15 6.46
CA ARG A 277 -1.42 -6.69 6.16
C ARG A 277 -0.44 -6.86 7.32
N LEU A 278 -0.88 -6.66 8.55
CA LEU A 278 -0.02 -6.75 9.73
C LEU A 278 0.11 -8.19 10.20
N ALA A 279 -1.00 -8.92 10.34
CA ALA A 279 -1.00 -10.29 10.81
C ALA A 279 -0.29 -11.25 9.84
N GLU A 280 -0.37 -11.02 8.53
CA GLU A 280 0.30 -11.83 7.50
C GLU A 280 1.69 -11.29 7.13
N TYR A 281 2.13 -10.18 7.74
CA TYR A 281 3.39 -9.50 7.41
C TYR A 281 3.56 -9.33 5.89
N ARG A 282 2.50 -8.81 5.22
CA ARG A 282 2.38 -8.80 3.77
C ARG A 282 1.92 -7.43 3.28
N TYR A 283 2.43 -7.02 2.11
CA TYR A 283 1.99 -5.80 1.45
C TYR A 283 1.05 -6.12 0.29
N TYR A 284 -0.24 -5.76 0.42
CA TYR A 284 -1.27 -5.90 -0.59
C TYR A 284 -2.38 -4.86 -0.44
N ASP A 285 -3.16 -4.63 -1.50
CA ASP A 285 -4.16 -3.55 -1.56
C ASP A 285 -5.47 -3.95 -0.88
N MET A 286 -6.37 -2.98 -0.72
CA MET A 286 -7.65 -3.16 -0.01
C MET A 286 -8.56 -4.21 -0.65
N ASP A 287 -8.57 -4.31 -1.97
CA ASP A 287 -9.32 -5.33 -2.70
C ASP A 287 -8.79 -6.74 -2.42
N ALA A 288 -7.48 -6.91 -2.45
CA ALA A 288 -6.83 -8.18 -2.16
C ALA A 288 -7.02 -8.61 -0.70
N VAL A 289 -6.92 -7.68 0.28
CA VAL A 289 -7.18 -8.01 1.69
C VAL A 289 -8.65 -8.35 1.93
N THR A 290 -9.57 -7.67 1.23
CA THR A 290 -11.00 -7.99 1.31
C THR A 290 -11.28 -9.38 0.76
N ASN A 291 -10.66 -9.74 -0.38
CA ASN A 291 -10.79 -11.08 -0.95
C ASN A 291 -10.27 -12.16 0.02
N SER A 292 -9.10 -11.95 0.63
CA SER A 292 -8.56 -12.89 1.64
C SER A 292 -9.49 -13.06 2.84
N ALA A 293 -10.14 -11.98 3.29
CA ALA A 293 -11.11 -12.05 4.38
C ALA A 293 -12.38 -12.81 4.00
N LEU A 294 -12.86 -12.66 2.75
CA LEU A 294 -14.03 -13.40 2.23
C LEU A 294 -13.69 -14.89 2.09
N GLU A 295 -12.54 -15.24 1.53
CA GLU A 295 -12.07 -16.63 1.41
C GLU A 295 -11.98 -17.30 2.79
N LEU A 296 -11.36 -16.64 3.77
CA LEU A 296 -11.30 -17.13 5.15
C LEU A 296 -12.69 -17.30 5.76
N SER A 297 -13.60 -16.36 5.53
CA SER A 297 -15.00 -16.47 6.01
C SER A 297 -15.70 -17.70 5.44
N ASP A 298 -15.55 -17.97 4.14
CA ASP A 298 -16.14 -19.14 3.49
C ASP A 298 -15.54 -20.46 4.03
N GLU A 299 -14.23 -20.49 4.32
CA GLU A 299 -13.56 -21.63 4.94
C GLU A 299 -14.12 -21.90 6.34
N ILE A 300 -14.22 -20.89 7.21
CA ILE A 300 -14.75 -21.01 8.57
C ILE A 300 -16.19 -21.51 8.54
N ILE A 301 -17.05 -20.91 7.70
CA ILE A 301 -18.46 -21.34 7.56
C ILE A 301 -18.54 -22.80 7.12
N SER A 302 -17.73 -23.21 6.15
CA SER A 302 -17.71 -24.57 5.63
C SER A 302 -17.28 -25.62 6.66
N CYS A 303 -16.40 -25.24 7.60
CA CYS A 303 -15.96 -26.12 8.69
C CYS A 303 -17.04 -26.33 9.76
N HIS A 304 -18.02 -25.42 9.86
CA HIS A 304 -19.09 -25.47 10.85
C HIS A 304 -20.44 -25.88 10.29
N ALA A 305 -20.55 -26.12 8.97
CA ALA A 305 -21.78 -26.57 8.28
C ALA A 305 -21.88 -28.10 8.24
#